data_900e709f679dbf4b56e7b03760d1607e
#
_entry.id   900e709f679dbf4b56e7b03760d1607e
#
_cell.length_a   1.000
_cell.length_b   1.000
_cell.length_c   1.000
_cell.angle_alpha   90.00
_cell.angle_beta   90.00
_cell.angle_gamma   90.00
#
_symmetry.space_group_name_H-M   'P 1'
#
loop_
_entity.id
_entity.type
_entity.pdbx_description
1 polymer ?
#
loop_
_entity_poly.entity_id
_entity_poly.type
_entity_poly.pdbx_seq_one_letter_code
_entity_poly.pdbx_strand_id
1 'polypeptide(L)'
;MAVKKFSTRCKECPRLVEFLAESKQKYPDYFCKPVPPFGDEQARLLIVGLAPGLHGANATGRPFTGDYAGILLYETLHKFGFSTLPESKHVKDGLQLINARITNAVKCVPPQNKPTPAEIKTCNQYIKQELAALTQQHIVLALGRIAHETTLRSLSLRLKDYPFAHGAVHQLPEHFTLIDSYHCSRYNTSTKRLTVEQFEEIFAKITHLIKP
;
A
#
# COMPACT_ATOMS: atom_id res chain seq x y z
N MET A 1 9.17 13.87 -21.07
CA MET A 1 9.86 14.10 -19.78
C MET A 1 10.31 12.75 -19.24
N ALA A 2 11.57 12.63 -18.79
CA ALA A 2 12.08 11.38 -18.24
C ALA A 2 11.27 11.02 -16.97
N VAL A 3 10.80 9.80 -16.89
CA VAL A 3 10.03 9.29 -15.75
C VAL A 3 11.00 9.16 -14.57
N LYS A 4 10.74 9.92 -13.49
CA LYS A 4 11.60 9.94 -12.30
C LYS A 4 11.41 8.65 -11.51
N LYS A 5 12.41 7.75 -11.50
CA LYS A 5 12.38 6.53 -10.69
C LYS A 5 12.27 6.85 -9.21
N PHE A 6 11.57 6.01 -8.45
CA PHE A 6 11.50 6.10 -6.99
C PHE A 6 12.91 6.03 -6.38
N SER A 7 13.12 6.86 -5.35
CA SER A 7 14.37 6.87 -4.59
C SER A 7 14.09 7.13 -3.11
N THR A 8 14.77 6.40 -2.23
CA THR A 8 14.78 6.65 -0.79
C THR A 8 15.42 7.98 -0.40
N ARG A 9 15.96 8.74 -1.38
CA ARG A 9 16.47 10.11 -1.22
C ARG A 9 15.51 11.18 -1.74
N CYS A 10 14.26 10.83 -2.06
CA CYS A 10 13.26 11.79 -2.54
C CYS A 10 13.04 12.92 -1.53
N LYS A 11 13.00 14.17 -2.02
CA LYS A 11 12.79 15.40 -1.23
C LYS A 11 11.69 16.29 -1.82
N GLU A 12 10.76 15.73 -2.59
CA GLU A 12 9.74 16.48 -3.32
C GLU A 12 8.68 17.16 -2.43
N CYS A 13 8.52 16.70 -1.18
CA CYS A 13 7.51 17.18 -0.24
C CYS A 13 8.19 17.80 0.99
N PRO A 14 8.42 19.13 1.06
CA PRO A 14 9.19 19.77 2.13
C PRO A 14 8.70 19.41 3.53
N ARG A 15 7.38 19.48 3.80
CA ARG A 15 6.78 19.13 5.10
C ARG A 15 7.09 17.69 5.51
N LEU A 16 7.06 16.75 4.57
CA LEU A 16 7.37 15.34 4.87
C LEU A 16 8.88 15.13 5.10
N VAL A 17 9.72 15.86 4.37
CA VAL A 17 11.20 15.84 4.57
C VAL A 17 11.56 16.35 5.95
N GLU A 18 10.95 17.46 6.37
CA GLU A 18 11.14 18.03 7.72
C GLU A 18 10.69 17.05 8.80
N PHE A 19 9.47 16.48 8.68
CA PHE A 19 8.96 15.50 9.63
C PHE A 19 9.79 14.22 9.70
N LEU A 20 10.37 13.77 8.58
CA LEU A 20 11.32 12.65 8.57
C LEU A 20 12.61 12.99 9.34
N ALA A 21 13.12 14.23 9.20
CA ALA A 21 14.31 14.68 9.91
C ALA A 21 14.05 14.80 11.43
N GLU A 22 12.93 15.40 11.85
CA GLU A 22 12.50 15.45 13.24
C GLU A 22 12.32 14.04 13.84
N SER A 23 11.65 13.15 13.06
CA SER A 23 11.49 11.76 13.48
C SER A 23 12.82 11.04 13.67
N LYS A 24 13.82 11.31 12.80
CA LYS A 24 15.15 10.73 12.90
C LYS A 24 15.92 11.24 14.13
N GLN A 25 15.77 12.52 14.48
CA GLN A 25 16.35 13.07 15.72
C GLN A 25 15.74 12.43 16.96
N LYS A 26 14.41 12.25 16.98
CA LYS A 26 13.69 11.67 18.12
C LYS A 26 13.89 10.16 18.25
N TYR A 27 14.04 9.46 17.11
CA TYR A 27 14.20 8.01 17.03
C TYR A 27 15.41 7.67 16.15
N PRO A 28 16.65 7.74 16.68
CA PRO A 28 17.89 7.57 15.89
C PRO A 28 18.00 6.24 15.17
N ASP A 29 17.37 5.17 15.67
CA ASP A 29 17.44 3.84 15.09
C ASP A 29 16.40 3.61 13.98
N TYR A 30 15.42 4.52 13.83
CA TYR A 30 14.40 4.38 12.79
C TYR A 30 14.95 4.65 11.39
N PHE A 31 14.37 4.01 10.39
CA PHE A 31 14.73 4.19 8.98
C PHE A 31 14.57 5.64 8.52
N CYS A 32 13.43 6.28 8.79
CA CYS A 32 13.11 7.70 8.53
C CYS A 32 13.49 8.19 7.14
N LYS A 33 13.12 7.43 6.12
CA LYS A 33 13.29 7.76 4.69
C LYS A 33 12.03 7.38 3.93
N PRO A 34 11.86 7.86 2.67
CA PRO A 34 10.81 7.34 1.80
C PRO A 34 10.86 5.80 1.74
N VAL A 35 9.76 5.14 2.09
CA VAL A 35 9.68 3.67 2.19
C VAL A 35 9.50 3.07 0.79
N PRO A 36 10.40 2.17 0.36
CA PRO A 36 10.29 1.52 -0.94
C PRO A 36 9.11 0.54 -0.97
N PRO A 37 8.61 0.18 -2.18
CA PRO A 37 7.75 -0.97 -2.35
C PRO A 37 8.45 -2.25 -1.89
N PHE A 38 7.65 -3.26 -1.52
CA PHE A 38 8.14 -4.56 -1.07
C PHE A 38 7.47 -5.69 -1.86
N GLY A 39 8.24 -6.67 -2.29
CA GLY A 39 7.80 -7.82 -3.07
C GLY A 39 8.25 -7.76 -4.53
N ASP A 40 7.79 -8.72 -5.33
CA ASP A 40 8.18 -8.90 -6.72
C ASP A 40 7.59 -7.80 -7.61
N GLU A 41 8.38 -7.25 -8.52
CA GLU A 41 7.94 -6.25 -9.50
C GLU A 41 7.00 -6.83 -10.56
N GLN A 42 7.05 -8.14 -10.78
CA GLN A 42 6.20 -8.86 -11.73
C GLN A 42 5.00 -9.54 -11.06
N ALA A 43 4.77 -9.28 -9.77
CA ALA A 43 3.65 -9.85 -9.03
C ALA A 43 2.29 -9.47 -9.65
N ARG A 44 1.38 -10.45 -9.76
CA ARG A 44 0.02 -10.23 -10.25
C ARG A 44 -0.89 -9.50 -9.25
N LEU A 45 -0.54 -9.50 -7.96
CA LEU A 45 -1.24 -8.75 -6.91
C LEU A 45 -0.40 -7.55 -6.46
N LEU A 46 -0.89 -6.33 -6.71
CA LEU A 46 -0.34 -5.11 -6.13
C LEU A 46 -1.26 -4.59 -5.04
N ILE A 47 -0.74 -4.44 -3.82
CA ILE A 47 -1.47 -3.90 -2.67
C ILE A 47 -1.03 -2.45 -2.45
N VAL A 48 -1.99 -1.53 -2.45
CA VAL A 48 -1.76 -0.10 -2.26
C VAL A 48 -2.32 0.34 -0.92
N GLY A 49 -1.43 0.77 0.00
CA GLY A 49 -1.79 1.40 1.26
C GLY A 49 -1.80 2.93 1.19
N LEU A 50 -2.03 3.58 2.32
CA LEU A 50 -2.05 5.04 2.44
C LEU A 50 -0.63 5.62 2.48
N ALA A 51 0.09 5.35 3.56
CA ALA A 51 1.40 5.91 3.86
C ALA A 51 2.07 5.11 4.99
N PRO A 52 3.42 5.21 5.18
CA PRO A 52 4.11 4.63 6.32
C PRO A 52 3.57 5.15 7.65
N GLY A 53 3.33 4.27 8.63
CA GLY A 53 3.10 4.63 10.02
C GLY A 53 4.42 5.00 10.72
N LEU A 54 4.38 5.92 11.71
CA LEU A 54 5.57 6.44 12.38
C LEU A 54 6.40 5.32 13.04
N HIS A 55 5.75 4.45 13.82
CA HIS A 55 6.40 3.35 14.53
C HIS A 55 6.39 2.01 13.76
N GLY A 56 5.77 1.99 12.58
CA GLY A 56 5.72 0.86 11.66
C GLY A 56 6.71 1.00 10.52
N ALA A 57 6.21 1.18 9.30
CA ALA A 57 7.04 1.22 8.09
C ALA A 57 8.08 2.35 8.09
N ASN A 58 7.83 3.49 8.76
CA ASN A 58 8.85 4.53 8.91
C ASN A 58 9.99 4.12 9.86
N ALA A 59 9.71 3.26 10.84
CA ALA A 59 10.76 2.72 11.70
C ALA A 59 11.55 1.62 11.00
N THR A 60 10.88 0.74 10.29
CA THR A 60 11.47 -0.50 9.75
C THR A 60 11.99 -0.36 8.32
N GLY A 61 11.44 0.53 7.51
CA GLY A 61 11.74 0.67 6.08
C GLY A 61 10.99 -0.31 5.17
N ARG A 62 10.04 -1.13 5.71
CA ARG A 62 9.20 -2.04 4.93
C ARG A 62 7.72 -1.70 5.15
N PRO A 63 6.88 -1.63 4.08
CA PRO A 63 5.45 -1.36 4.22
C PRO A 63 4.77 -2.34 5.20
N PHE A 64 3.84 -1.83 6.00
CA PHE A 64 3.04 -2.61 6.96
C PHE A 64 3.87 -3.47 7.94
N THR A 65 5.10 -3.09 8.26
CA THR A 65 5.97 -3.84 9.17
C THR A 65 6.14 -3.09 10.47
N GLY A 66 5.87 -3.77 11.59
CA GLY A 66 5.99 -3.19 12.93
C GLY A 66 4.79 -2.33 13.37
N ASP A 67 3.67 -2.38 12.67
CA ASP A 67 2.43 -1.71 13.04
C ASP A 67 1.23 -2.66 13.08
N TYR A 68 0.14 -2.21 13.70
CA TYR A 68 -1.06 -3.02 13.90
C TYR A 68 -1.71 -3.46 12.57
N ALA A 69 -1.67 -2.63 11.55
CA ALA A 69 -2.27 -2.94 10.25
C ALA A 69 -1.53 -4.09 9.56
N GLY A 70 -0.23 -4.22 9.83
CA GLY A 70 0.60 -5.30 9.31
C GLY A 70 0.23 -6.68 9.86
N ILE A 71 -0.26 -6.76 11.10
CA ILE A 71 -0.65 -8.04 11.71
C ILE A 71 -1.70 -8.71 10.82
N LEU A 72 -2.87 -8.11 10.68
CA LEU A 72 -3.96 -8.66 9.88
C LEU A 72 -3.55 -8.87 8.41
N LEU A 73 -2.80 -7.93 7.83
CA LEU A 73 -2.39 -8.03 6.42
C LEU A 73 -1.47 -9.24 6.19
N TYR A 74 -0.41 -9.40 6.96
CA TYR A 74 0.55 -10.49 6.73
C TYR A 74 0.00 -11.86 7.14
N GLU A 75 -0.81 -11.95 8.20
CA GLU A 75 -1.53 -13.19 8.55
C GLU A 75 -2.44 -13.62 7.38
N THR A 76 -3.20 -12.69 6.79
CA THR A 76 -4.07 -12.99 5.65
C THR A 76 -3.26 -13.34 4.41
N LEU A 77 -2.21 -12.59 4.09
CA LEU A 77 -1.31 -12.92 2.96
C LEU A 77 -0.76 -14.35 3.08
N HIS A 78 -0.31 -14.73 4.27
CA HIS A 78 0.21 -16.08 4.52
C HIS A 78 -0.88 -17.15 4.36
N LYS A 79 -2.05 -16.93 4.94
CA LYS A 79 -3.20 -17.85 4.84
C LYS A 79 -3.59 -18.13 3.38
N PHE A 80 -3.48 -17.14 2.51
CA PHE A 80 -3.84 -17.25 1.09
C PHE A 80 -2.65 -17.52 0.16
N GLY A 81 -1.47 -17.82 0.71
CA GLY A 81 -0.28 -18.23 -0.05
C GLY A 81 0.49 -17.09 -0.72
N PHE A 82 0.25 -15.82 -0.32
CA PHE A 82 0.95 -14.64 -0.83
C PHE A 82 2.18 -14.22 -0.01
N SER A 83 2.49 -14.92 1.08
CA SER A 83 3.72 -14.70 1.84
C SER A 83 4.25 -15.98 2.46
N THR A 84 5.58 -16.01 2.68
CA THR A 84 6.27 -17.18 3.27
C THR A 84 6.06 -17.27 4.79
N LEU A 85 5.78 -16.16 5.46
CA LEU A 85 5.59 -16.05 6.91
C LEU A 85 4.31 -15.28 7.23
N PRO A 86 3.64 -15.60 8.35
CA PRO A 86 2.41 -14.92 8.76
C PRO A 86 2.65 -13.54 9.41
N GLU A 87 3.90 -13.18 9.67
CA GLU A 87 4.26 -11.99 10.41
C GLU A 87 5.45 -11.27 9.78
N SER A 88 5.43 -9.93 9.76
CA SER A 88 6.54 -9.09 9.35
C SER A 88 7.05 -8.26 10.52
N LYS A 89 8.22 -8.63 11.06
CA LYS A 89 8.84 -8.00 12.25
C LYS A 89 9.87 -6.94 11.88
N HIS A 90 10.74 -7.24 10.95
CA HIS A 90 11.82 -6.35 10.49
C HIS A 90 12.32 -6.76 9.10
N VAL A 91 13.08 -5.89 8.44
CA VAL A 91 13.52 -6.10 7.04
C VAL A 91 14.41 -7.32 6.80
N LYS A 92 14.98 -7.91 7.86
CA LYS A 92 15.86 -9.09 7.80
C LYS A 92 15.20 -10.37 8.39
N ASP A 93 13.89 -10.41 8.51
CA ASP A 93 13.17 -11.55 9.13
C ASP A 93 12.98 -12.75 8.20
N GLY A 94 13.45 -12.68 6.97
CA GLY A 94 13.33 -13.75 5.98
C GLY A 94 11.97 -13.83 5.29
N LEU A 95 11.02 -12.95 5.63
CA LEU A 95 9.72 -12.90 4.97
C LEU A 95 9.87 -12.50 3.50
N GLN A 96 9.23 -13.27 2.63
CA GLN A 96 9.11 -13.00 1.20
C GLN A 96 7.63 -12.97 0.81
N LEU A 97 7.29 -12.10 -0.12
CA LEU A 97 5.98 -12.11 -0.77
C LEU A 97 6.03 -13.04 -2.00
N ILE A 98 4.95 -13.75 -2.22
CA ILE A 98 4.78 -14.71 -3.31
C ILE A 98 3.72 -14.14 -4.25
N ASN A 99 4.09 -13.81 -5.50
CA ASN A 99 3.17 -13.23 -6.49
C ASN A 99 2.37 -12.02 -5.94
N ALA A 100 2.97 -11.30 -5.00
CA ALA A 100 2.38 -10.13 -4.36
C ALA A 100 3.44 -9.01 -4.18
N ARG A 101 3.00 -7.77 -4.25
CA ARG A 101 3.78 -6.56 -4.03
C ARG A 101 2.98 -5.57 -3.20
N ILE A 102 3.61 -4.90 -2.27
CA ILE A 102 2.99 -3.90 -1.40
C ILE A 102 3.64 -2.55 -1.63
N THR A 103 2.83 -1.53 -1.78
CA THR A 103 3.27 -0.14 -1.90
C THR A 103 2.34 0.80 -1.12
N ASN A 104 2.67 2.09 -1.06
CA ASN A 104 1.83 3.12 -0.47
C ASN A 104 1.62 4.28 -1.44
N ALA A 105 0.44 4.90 -1.38
CA ALA A 105 0.08 6.10 -2.12
C ALA A 105 1.06 7.26 -1.85
N VAL A 106 1.49 7.40 -0.59
CA VAL A 106 2.54 8.33 -0.17
C VAL A 106 3.69 7.53 0.45
N LYS A 107 4.92 7.77 -0.02
CA LYS A 107 6.10 6.97 0.37
C LYS A 107 6.73 7.39 1.70
N CYS A 108 6.38 8.55 2.22
CA CYS A 108 6.91 9.11 3.48
C CYS A 108 5.84 9.13 4.54
N VAL A 109 6.24 8.97 5.81
CA VAL A 109 5.33 9.12 6.94
C VAL A 109 4.82 10.57 7.01
N PRO A 110 3.50 10.81 7.02
CA PRO A 110 2.97 12.15 7.23
C PRO A 110 2.66 12.39 8.71
N PRO A 111 2.75 13.64 9.21
CA PRO A 111 2.26 13.99 10.54
C PRO A 111 0.84 13.49 10.76
N GLN A 112 0.58 12.87 11.92
CA GLN A 112 -0.72 12.31 12.33
C GLN A 112 -1.32 11.28 11.33
N ASN A 113 -0.49 10.64 10.51
CA ASN A 113 -0.92 9.74 9.42
C ASN A 113 -1.86 10.42 8.40
N LYS A 114 -1.76 11.75 8.23
CA LYS A 114 -2.60 12.55 7.33
C LYS A 114 -1.77 13.25 6.26
N PRO A 115 -1.57 12.64 5.08
CA PRO A 115 -0.95 13.32 3.96
C PRO A 115 -1.88 14.41 3.41
N THR A 116 -1.31 15.51 2.94
CA THR A 116 -2.07 16.56 2.25
C THR A 116 -2.41 16.13 0.81
N PRO A 117 -3.45 16.71 0.18
CA PRO A 117 -3.75 16.46 -1.22
C PRO A 117 -2.57 16.77 -2.17
N ALA A 118 -1.77 17.82 -1.85
CA ALA A 118 -0.58 18.15 -2.62
C ALA A 118 0.51 17.06 -2.55
N GLU A 119 0.74 16.49 -1.37
CA GLU A 119 1.69 15.39 -1.16
C GLU A 119 1.25 14.12 -1.88
N ILE A 120 -0.04 13.78 -1.81
CA ILE A 120 -0.63 12.65 -2.55
C ILE A 120 -0.40 12.86 -4.06
N LYS A 121 -0.73 14.05 -4.59
CA LYS A 121 -0.54 14.40 -5.99
C LYS A 121 0.94 14.31 -6.42
N THR A 122 1.85 14.84 -5.63
CA THR A 122 3.29 14.80 -5.90
C THR A 122 3.81 13.36 -5.89
N CYS A 123 3.40 12.54 -4.91
CA CYS A 123 3.86 11.17 -4.78
C CYS A 123 3.23 10.22 -5.80
N ASN A 124 2.09 10.60 -6.42
CA ASN A 124 1.34 9.78 -7.36
C ASN A 124 2.14 9.38 -8.61
N GLN A 125 3.17 10.14 -8.98
CA GLN A 125 4.09 9.78 -10.06
C GLN A 125 4.72 8.38 -9.87
N TYR A 126 4.97 7.97 -8.62
CA TYR A 126 5.56 6.65 -8.32
C TYR A 126 4.52 5.53 -8.42
N ILE A 127 3.28 5.79 -7.99
CA ILE A 127 2.16 4.84 -8.20
C ILE A 127 1.90 4.67 -9.69
N LYS A 128 1.88 5.76 -10.46
CA LYS A 128 1.70 5.70 -11.91
C LYS A 128 2.74 4.80 -12.59
N GLN A 129 3.99 4.81 -12.12
CA GLN A 129 5.04 3.93 -12.65
C GLN A 129 4.78 2.46 -12.32
N GLU A 130 4.39 2.16 -11.07
CA GLU A 130 4.08 0.80 -10.65
C GLU A 130 2.86 0.24 -11.41
N LEU A 131 1.86 1.08 -11.69
CA LEU A 131 0.66 0.68 -12.44
C LEU A 131 0.89 0.55 -13.96
N ALA A 132 1.88 1.24 -14.52
CA ALA A 132 2.11 1.27 -15.96
C ALA A 132 2.52 -0.09 -16.57
N ALA A 133 3.05 -1.00 -15.77
CA ALA A 133 3.41 -2.35 -16.17
C ALA A 133 2.27 -3.37 -16.01
N LEU A 134 1.16 -2.99 -15.39
CA LEU A 134 0.05 -3.89 -15.09
C LEU A 134 -0.88 -4.04 -16.31
N THR A 135 -1.44 -5.22 -16.45
CA THR A 135 -2.37 -5.62 -17.52
C THR A 135 -3.68 -6.12 -16.93
N GLN A 136 -4.63 -6.56 -17.75
CA GLN A 136 -5.91 -7.14 -17.33
C GLN A 136 -5.76 -8.41 -16.45
N GLN A 137 -4.59 -9.06 -16.46
CA GLN A 137 -4.30 -10.22 -15.63
C GLN A 137 -3.88 -9.87 -14.20
N HIS A 138 -3.70 -8.58 -13.91
CA HIS A 138 -3.27 -8.11 -12.60
C HIS A 138 -4.45 -7.63 -11.76
N ILE A 139 -4.27 -7.69 -10.45
CA ILE A 139 -5.20 -7.15 -9.47
C ILE A 139 -4.50 -6.09 -8.64
N VAL A 140 -5.15 -4.97 -8.45
CA VAL A 140 -4.76 -3.94 -7.49
C VAL A 140 -5.73 -3.98 -6.33
N LEU A 141 -5.25 -4.26 -5.13
CA LEU A 141 -6.02 -4.15 -3.88
C LEU A 141 -5.77 -2.79 -3.25
N ALA A 142 -6.78 -1.93 -3.22
CA ALA A 142 -6.73 -0.64 -2.55
C ALA A 142 -7.17 -0.77 -1.08
N LEU A 143 -6.25 -0.52 -0.15
CA LEU A 143 -6.54 -0.50 1.29
C LEU A 143 -6.97 0.89 1.73
N GLY A 144 -8.27 1.18 1.60
CA GLY A 144 -8.92 2.43 1.97
C GLY A 144 -9.11 3.40 0.80
N ARG A 145 -10.00 4.39 1.03
CA ARG A 145 -10.44 5.35 0.01
C ARG A 145 -9.28 6.11 -0.66
N ILE A 146 -8.27 6.53 0.09
CA ILE A 146 -7.16 7.32 -0.48
C ILE A 146 -6.33 6.45 -1.45
N ALA A 147 -6.09 5.18 -1.12
CA ALA A 147 -5.40 4.26 -2.01
C ALA A 147 -6.19 4.04 -3.31
N HIS A 148 -7.50 3.82 -3.21
CA HIS A 148 -8.42 3.72 -4.34
C HIS A 148 -8.38 4.98 -5.23
N GLU A 149 -8.61 6.17 -4.65
CA GLU A 149 -8.61 7.43 -5.40
C GLU A 149 -7.26 7.73 -6.05
N THR A 150 -6.16 7.41 -5.37
CA THR A 150 -4.81 7.58 -5.89
C THR A 150 -4.57 6.67 -7.10
N THR A 151 -5.03 5.42 -7.05
CA THR A 151 -4.96 4.47 -8.16
C THR A 151 -5.73 4.99 -9.38
N LEU A 152 -6.99 5.40 -9.21
CA LEU A 152 -7.80 5.93 -10.32
C LEU A 152 -7.22 7.23 -10.90
N ARG A 153 -6.75 8.15 -10.06
CA ARG A 153 -6.10 9.40 -10.51
C ARG A 153 -4.81 9.14 -11.29
N SER A 154 -4.06 8.07 -10.96
CA SER A 154 -2.87 7.66 -11.72
C SER A 154 -3.19 7.29 -13.16
N LEU A 155 -4.39 6.77 -13.39
CA LEU A 155 -4.91 6.36 -14.70
C LEU A 155 -5.73 7.47 -15.37
N SER A 156 -5.85 8.64 -14.75
CA SER A 156 -6.71 9.75 -15.20
C SER A 156 -8.20 9.39 -15.30
N LEU A 157 -8.65 8.39 -14.51
CA LEU A 157 -10.04 7.95 -14.44
C LEU A 157 -10.85 8.83 -13.49
N ARG A 158 -12.16 8.99 -13.77
CA ARG A 158 -13.06 9.81 -12.96
C ARG A 158 -13.56 9.01 -11.77
N LEU A 159 -13.35 9.53 -10.56
CA LEU A 159 -13.72 8.85 -9.31
C LEU A 159 -15.22 8.50 -9.20
N LYS A 160 -16.09 9.32 -9.79
CA LYS A 160 -17.55 9.10 -9.77
C LYS A 160 -18.01 7.84 -10.51
N ASP A 161 -17.20 7.38 -11.48
CA ASP A 161 -17.53 6.20 -12.29
C ASP A 161 -17.15 4.89 -11.57
N TYR A 162 -16.35 5.00 -10.51
CA TYR A 162 -15.83 3.89 -9.71
C TYR A 162 -15.97 4.21 -8.22
N PRO A 163 -17.16 4.12 -7.63
CA PRO A 163 -17.39 4.48 -6.24
C PRO A 163 -16.70 3.51 -5.29
N PHE A 164 -15.93 4.05 -4.33
CA PHE A 164 -15.27 3.24 -3.30
C PHE A 164 -16.28 2.56 -2.38
N ALA A 165 -16.23 1.24 -2.28
CA ALA A 165 -16.92 0.46 -1.27
C ALA A 165 -16.11 -0.78 -0.88
N HIS A 166 -16.19 -1.22 0.39
CA HIS A 166 -15.55 -2.47 0.80
C HIS A 166 -16.07 -3.64 -0.02
N GLY A 167 -15.17 -4.42 -0.61
CA GLY A 167 -15.51 -5.56 -1.47
C GLY A 167 -15.92 -5.20 -2.90
N ALA A 168 -15.94 -3.91 -3.27
CA ALA A 168 -16.20 -3.50 -4.65
C ALA A 168 -15.08 -4.02 -5.58
N VAL A 169 -15.51 -4.48 -6.77
CA VAL A 169 -14.62 -4.97 -7.84
C VAL A 169 -14.87 -4.13 -9.07
N HIS A 170 -13.86 -3.43 -9.51
CA HIS A 170 -13.92 -2.54 -10.68
C HIS A 170 -13.05 -3.12 -11.80
N GLN A 171 -13.68 -3.52 -12.90
CA GLN A 171 -12.96 -3.85 -14.14
C GLN A 171 -12.55 -2.55 -14.82
N LEU A 172 -11.26 -2.23 -14.80
CA LEU A 172 -10.76 -1.03 -15.45
C LEU A 172 -10.42 -1.37 -16.91
N PRO A 173 -11.10 -0.76 -17.90
CA PRO A 173 -10.85 -1.04 -19.31
C PRO A 173 -9.38 -0.86 -19.68
N GLU A 174 -8.82 -1.84 -20.41
CA GLU A 174 -7.41 -1.83 -20.88
C GLU A 174 -6.34 -1.82 -19.77
N HIS A 175 -6.74 -2.00 -18.49
CA HIS A 175 -5.84 -1.99 -17.36
C HIS A 175 -5.94 -3.30 -16.57
N PHE A 176 -6.22 -3.20 -15.29
CA PHE A 176 -6.28 -4.30 -14.32
C PHE A 176 -7.63 -4.29 -13.58
N THR A 177 -7.87 -5.31 -12.76
CA THR A 177 -8.99 -5.31 -11.83
C THR A 177 -8.61 -4.56 -10.56
N LEU A 178 -9.37 -3.52 -10.19
CA LEU A 178 -9.23 -2.82 -8.91
C LEU A 178 -10.23 -3.38 -7.90
N ILE A 179 -9.74 -3.82 -6.75
CA ILE A 179 -10.58 -4.32 -5.63
C ILE A 179 -10.37 -3.39 -4.44
N ASP A 180 -11.48 -3.02 -3.79
CA ASP A 180 -11.48 -2.14 -2.64
C ASP A 180 -11.61 -2.91 -1.33
N SER A 181 -10.85 -2.51 -0.32
CA SER A 181 -11.06 -2.91 1.07
C SER A 181 -11.05 -1.70 1.98
N TYR A 182 -11.79 -1.74 3.09
CA TYR A 182 -11.46 -0.88 4.21
C TYR A 182 -10.03 -1.15 4.66
N HIS A 183 -9.36 -0.10 5.13
CA HIS A 183 -7.99 -0.21 5.63
C HIS A 183 -7.93 -1.11 6.88
N CYS A 184 -6.98 -2.04 6.95
CA CYS A 184 -6.77 -2.96 8.07
C CYS A 184 -6.18 -2.29 9.33
N SER A 185 -6.47 -1.02 9.56
CA SER A 185 -6.03 -0.25 10.71
C SER A 185 -6.68 -0.71 12.01
N ARG A 186 -6.00 -0.46 13.14
CA ARG A 186 -6.55 -0.73 14.48
C ARG A 186 -7.91 -0.09 14.68
N TYR A 187 -8.14 1.13 14.17
CA TYR A 187 -9.43 1.80 14.26
C TYR A 187 -10.55 0.99 13.60
N ASN A 188 -10.37 0.56 12.36
CA ASN A 188 -11.41 -0.19 11.64
C ASN A 188 -11.65 -1.58 12.22
N THR A 189 -10.61 -2.26 12.71
CA THR A 189 -10.77 -3.59 13.33
C THR A 189 -11.38 -3.50 14.72
N SER A 190 -10.96 -2.56 15.57
CA SER A 190 -11.51 -2.40 16.93
C SER A 190 -12.95 -1.89 16.93
N THR A 191 -13.34 -1.10 15.93
CA THR A 191 -14.73 -0.64 15.75
C THR A 191 -15.61 -1.65 14.99
N LYS A 192 -15.07 -2.82 14.62
CA LYS A 192 -15.75 -3.85 13.81
C LYS A 192 -16.24 -3.34 12.44
N ARG A 193 -15.67 -2.21 11.96
CA ARG A 193 -15.93 -1.75 10.60
C ARG A 193 -15.30 -2.69 9.55
N LEU A 194 -14.20 -3.34 9.92
CA LEU A 194 -13.55 -4.41 9.19
C LEU A 194 -13.30 -5.58 10.15
N THR A 195 -13.89 -6.74 9.87
CA THR A 195 -13.58 -7.98 10.59
C THR A 195 -12.50 -8.79 9.85
N VAL A 196 -11.94 -9.79 10.51
CA VAL A 196 -10.98 -10.72 9.90
C VAL A 196 -11.64 -11.45 8.73
N GLU A 197 -12.85 -11.96 8.93
CA GLU A 197 -13.61 -12.70 7.93
C GLU A 197 -13.89 -11.85 6.68
N GLN A 198 -14.34 -10.60 6.87
CA GLN A 198 -14.56 -9.67 5.76
C GLN A 198 -13.27 -9.38 4.98
N PHE A 199 -12.13 -9.29 5.67
CA PHE A 199 -10.85 -9.07 5.00
C PHE A 199 -10.39 -10.32 4.24
N GLU A 200 -10.57 -11.51 4.81
CA GLU A 200 -10.29 -12.79 4.17
C GLU A 200 -11.16 -13.04 2.93
N GLU A 201 -12.44 -12.63 2.94
CA GLU A 201 -13.33 -12.70 1.78
C GLU A 201 -12.78 -11.92 0.57
N ILE A 202 -12.09 -10.78 0.80
CA ILE A 202 -11.39 -10.05 -0.26
C ILE A 202 -10.27 -10.92 -0.87
N PHE A 203 -9.47 -11.57 -0.03
CA PHE A 203 -8.37 -12.42 -0.50
C PHE A 203 -8.87 -13.71 -1.17
N ALA A 204 -9.99 -14.27 -0.74
CA ALA A 204 -10.65 -15.38 -1.43
C ALA A 204 -11.06 -14.97 -2.86
N LYS A 205 -11.66 -13.79 -3.05
CA LYS A 205 -11.98 -13.23 -4.38
C LYS A 205 -10.71 -13.03 -5.22
N ILE A 206 -9.66 -12.43 -4.64
CA ILE A 206 -8.37 -12.22 -5.31
C ILE A 206 -7.77 -13.55 -5.79
N THR A 207 -7.72 -14.55 -4.92
CA THR A 207 -7.19 -15.88 -5.26
C THR A 207 -7.97 -16.53 -6.38
N HIS A 208 -9.30 -16.38 -6.40
CA HIS A 208 -10.15 -16.89 -7.47
C HIS A 208 -9.84 -16.21 -8.82
N LEU A 209 -9.64 -14.90 -8.82
CA LEU A 209 -9.37 -14.11 -10.03
C LEU A 209 -7.93 -14.27 -10.57
N ILE A 210 -6.95 -14.55 -9.69
CA ILE A 210 -5.54 -14.75 -10.07
C ILE A 210 -5.27 -16.16 -10.64
N LYS A 211 -6.16 -17.13 -10.42
CA LYS A 211 -5.98 -18.48 -10.97
C LYS A 211 -5.84 -18.43 -12.49
N PRO A 212 -4.91 -19.22 -13.05
CA PRO A 212 -4.65 -19.25 -14.50
C PRO A 212 -5.86 -19.70 -15.30
#